data_c831c14a02e0303e195e1ac73e5b7f9d
#
_entry.id   c831c14a02e0303e195e1ac73e5b7f9d
#
_cell.length_a   1.000
_cell.length_b   1.000
_cell.length_c   1.000
_cell.angle_alpha   90.00
_cell.angle_beta   90.00
_cell.angle_gamma   90.00
#
_symmetry.space_group_name_H-M   'P 1'
#
loop_
_entity.id
_entity.type
_entity.pdbx_description
1 polymer ?
#
loop_
_entity_poly.entity_id
_entity_poly.type
_entity_poly.pdbx_seq_one_letter_code
_entity_poly.pdbx_strand_id
1 'polypeptide(L)'
;MYTTRTGTTCGARLRTALPALLLILCLVGGLLSSCADLTLPFRPETETTTATIPLHAIPAFSGKPYVEINGNIPFFMANELTAVSFEHYSDLDGLGRCGEAVASVGRDLMPDTDRGSIGSVKPSGWVTVKYDFVDGKYLYNRCHLIGYQLTGENANEKNLITGTRYLNIKGMLPFENMVADFVKETGYHVMYRVTPMFEGNNLVASGVLMEAQSVEDGGEGIRFNVYCYNVQPGVEISYADGSSRAADSLPGTGTAPGAATDAAAVTYILNTATGKFHRPDCSAVQKLSDDKKETYTGTRESLLTDGYEPCGICKP
;
A
#
# COMPACT_ATOMS: atom_id res chain seq x y z
N MET A 1 6.52 47.00 -52.83
CA MET A 1 7.83 47.56 -53.22
C MET A 1 8.86 46.53 -52.80
N TYR A 2 9.34 45.82 -53.80
CA TYR A 2 10.75 45.69 -54.26
C TYR A 2 11.63 44.98 -53.22
N THR A 3 12.40 43.96 -53.48
CA THR A 3 12.84 43.14 -54.61
C THR A 3 13.84 42.12 -54.04
N THR A 4 13.67 40.88 -54.34
CA THR A 4 14.54 39.91 -55.03
C THR A 4 16.05 40.20 -55.21
N ARG A 5 16.85 39.15 -54.94
CA ARG A 5 17.88 38.53 -55.85
C ARG A 5 18.77 37.58 -55.04
N THR A 6 18.78 36.29 -55.26
CA THR A 6 19.39 35.46 -56.34
C THR A 6 20.88 35.53 -56.44
N GLY A 7 21.52 34.41 -56.51
CA GLY A 7 22.87 34.14 -57.01
C GLY A 7 23.48 32.93 -56.35
N THR A 8 23.37 31.72 -56.78
CA THR A 8 23.93 31.00 -57.96
C THR A 8 25.46 30.96 -57.90
N THR A 9 26.03 29.85 -57.82
CA THR A 9 26.62 28.85 -58.65
C THR A 9 28.01 28.39 -58.24
N CYS A 10 28.25 27.19 -58.59
CA CYS A 10 29.40 26.49 -59.23
C CYS A 10 30.38 25.88 -58.24
N GLY A 11 30.75 24.64 -58.25
CA GLY A 11 30.78 23.63 -59.30
C GLY A 11 32.20 23.04 -59.36
N ALA A 12 32.25 21.81 -59.73
CA ALA A 12 33.40 21.02 -60.23
C ALA A 12 33.99 20.04 -59.20
N ARG A 13 33.67 18.73 -59.30
CA ARG A 13 34.25 17.70 -60.18
C ARG A 13 35.77 17.55 -60.01
N LEU A 14 36.31 16.41 -59.67
CA LEU A 14 36.79 15.37 -60.57
C LEU A 14 37.64 14.30 -59.84
N ARG A 15 37.18 13.04 -59.94
CA ARG A 15 37.89 11.86 -60.49
C ARG A 15 39.05 11.24 -59.72
N THR A 16 38.78 9.98 -59.41
CA THR A 16 39.43 8.73 -59.88
C THR A 16 40.76 8.33 -59.28
N ALA A 17 40.86 7.16 -58.71
CA ALA A 17 41.51 5.99 -59.31
C ALA A 17 41.63 4.84 -58.29
N LEU A 18 41.08 3.70 -58.63
CA LEU A 18 41.60 2.37 -58.25
C LEU A 18 42.81 2.11 -59.21
N PRO A 19 43.78 1.30 -58.79
CA PRO A 19 43.75 -0.08 -59.14
C PRO A 19 44.39 -1.06 -58.07
N ALA A 20 43.83 -2.21 -57.93
CA ALA A 20 44.28 -3.49 -58.42
C ALA A 20 45.34 -4.23 -57.60
N LEU A 21 44.90 -5.35 -57.06
CA LEU A 21 45.38 -6.71 -57.26
C LEU A 21 46.81 -7.07 -56.82
N LEU A 22 46.93 -7.92 -55.80
CA LEU A 22 47.87 -9.06 -55.86
C LEU A 22 47.40 -10.19 -54.97
N LEU A 23 47.03 -11.27 -55.64
CA LEU A 23 46.89 -12.63 -55.12
C LEU A 23 48.29 -13.16 -54.81
N ILE A 24 48.47 -13.76 -53.63
CA ILE A 24 49.42 -14.83 -53.42
C ILE A 24 48.82 -15.89 -52.55
N LEU A 25 48.69 -17.03 -53.14
CA LEU A 25 48.33 -18.35 -52.67
C LEU A 25 49.50 -18.95 -51.93
N CYS A 26 49.34 -19.43 -50.72
CA CYS A 26 50.13 -20.52 -50.17
C CYS A 26 49.30 -21.44 -49.33
N LEU A 27 49.14 -22.60 -49.87
CA LEU A 27 48.64 -23.84 -49.28
C LEU A 27 49.58 -24.35 -48.15
N VAL A 28 48.98 -25.05 -47.27
CA VAL A 28 49.40 -26.29 -46.57
C VAL A 28 49.26 -26.22 -45.03
N GLY A 29 48.31 -27.00 -44.56
CA GLY A 29 48.50 -27.99 -43.51
C GLY A 29 48.16 -27.61 -42.10
N GLY A 30 47.20 -28.29 -41.58
CA GLY A 30 47.12 -28.46 -40.16
C GLY A 30 45.67 -28.48 -39.59
N LEU A 31 45.00 -29.59 -39.71
CA LEU A 31 43.87 -29.96 -38.88
C LEU A 31 44.25 -29.88 -37.40
N LEU A 32 43.65 -28.99 -36.64
CA LEU A 32 43.37 -29.19 -35.23
C LEU A 32 42.04 -28.52 -34.93
N SER A 33 41.02 -29.36 -34.83
CA SER A 33 39.72 -29.05 -34.25
C SER A 33 39.96 -28.65 -32.81
N SER A 34 39.78 -27.37 -32.50
CA SER A 34 39.61 -26.94 -31.12
C SER A 34 38.26 -26.27 -31.07
N CYS A 35 37.28 -27.02 -30.58
CA CYS A 35 36.04 -26.45 -30.06
C CYS A 35 36.42 -25.57 -28.88
N ALA A 36 36.59 -24.28 -29.15
CA ALA A 36 36.56 -23.29 -28.06
C ALA A 36 35.12 -23.13 -27.66
N ASP A 37 34.73 -23.78 -26.56
CA ASP A 37 33.56 -23.48 -25.82
C ASP A 37 33.61 -21.97 -25.45
N LEU A 38 32.84 -21.17 -26.18
CA LEU A 38 32.52 -19.81 -25.73
C LEU A 38 31.55 -19.93 -24.58
N THR A 39 32.05 -20.32 -23.42
CA THR A 39 31.33 -20.04 -22.18
C THR A 39 31.35 -18.53 -21.97
N LEU A 40 30.25 -17.88 -22.39
CA LEU A 40 29.96 -16.53 -21.95
C LEU A 40 30.04 -16.53 -20.41
N PRO A 41 30.73 -15.57 -19.80
CA PRO A 41 30.73 -15.49 -18.35
C PRO A 41 29.28 -15.39 -17.89
N PHE A 42 28.84 -16.37 -17.10
CA PHE A 42 27.61 -16.32 -16.35
C PHE A 42 27.67 -15.03 -15.51
N ARG A 43 26.96 -14.02 -15.99
CA ARG A 43 26.70 -12.81 -15.21
C ARG A 43 25.66 -13.28 -14.17
N PRO A 44 25.99 -13.37 -12.88
CA PRO A 44 24.97 -13.59 -11.91
C PRO A 44 23.99 -12.42 -12.05
N GLU A 45 22.77 -12.70 -12.51
CA GLU A 45 21.66 -11.82 -12.27
C GLU A 45 21.62 -11.69 -10.75
N THR A 46 22.01 -10.56 -10.25
CA THR A 46 21.76 -10.16 -8.87
C THR A 46 20.24 -10.03 -8.84
N GLU A 47 19.55 -11.12 -8.49
CA GLU A 47 18.18 -11.03 -8.03
C GLU A 47 18.24 -10.04 -6.87
N THR A 48 17.78 -8.84 -7.12
CA THR A 48 17.58 -7.82 -6.10
C THR A 48 16.35 -8.28 -5.33
N THR A 49 16.57 -9.19 -4.40
CA THR A 49 15.49 -9.65 -3.52
C THR A 49 15.17 -8.48 -2.61
N THR A 50 14.07 -7.82 -2.88
CA THR A 50 13.49 -6.85 -1.95
C THR A 50 13.32 -7.58 -0.62
N ALA A 51 13.93 -7.06 0.43
CA ALA A 51 13.76 -7.62 1.76
C ALA A 51 12.27 -7.61 2.10
N THR A 52 11.74 -8.74 2.52
CA THR A 52 10.32 -8.88 2.89
C THR A 52 10.21 -9.83 4.07
N ILE A 53 9.09 -9.75 4.78
CA ILE A 53 8.81 -10.66 5.89
C ILE A 53 7.92 -11.80 5.39
N PRO A 54 8.23 -13.07 5.67
CA PRO A 54 7.34 -14.17 5.31
C PRO A 54 6.08 -14.15 6.20
N LEU A 55 4.93 -14.54 5.63
CA LEU A 55 3.63 -14.50 6.31
C LEU A 55 3.63 -15.24 7.66
N HIS A 56 4.33 -16.37 7.75
CA HIS A 56 4.41 -17.15 8.99
C HIS A 56 5.15 -16.44 10.14
N ALA A 57 5.91 -15.38 9.85
CA ALA A 57 6.58 -14.56 10.86
C ALA A 57 5.72 -13.39 11.34
N ILE A 58 4.55 -13.16 10.72
CA ILE A 58 3.58 -12.16 11.19
C ILE A 58 2.91 -12.67 12.47
N PRO A 59 2.87 -11.90 13.56
CA PRO A 59 2.13 -12.26 14.76
C PRO A 59 0.66 -12.54 14.46
N ALA A 60 0.04 -13.47 15.19
CA ALA A 60 -1.39 -13.72 15.06
C ALA A 60 -2.21 -12.47 15.47
N PHE A 61 -3.39 -12.31 14.86
CA PHE A 61 -4.31 -11.23 15.23
C PHE A 61 -4.67 -11.28 16.72
N SER A 62 -4.47 -10.16 17.41
CA SER A 62 -4.70 -10.03 18.86
C SER A 62 -5.70 -8.92 19.22
N GLY A 63 -6.58 -8.55 18.27
CA GLY A 63 -7.60 -7.51 18.47
C GLY A 63 -7.19 -6.13 17.94
N LYS A 64 -5.91 -5.92 17.55
CA LYS A 64 -5.44 -4.69 16.93
C LYS A 64 -5.51 -4.81 15.41
N PRO A 65 -5.93 -3.76 14.68
CA PRO A 65 -6.09 -3.83 13.23
C PRO A 65 -4.77 -4.03 12.47
N TYR A 66 -3.65 -3.70 13.08
CA TYR A 66 -2.32 -3.84 12.50
C TYR A 66 -1.26 -4.16 13.55
N VAL A 67 -0.10 -4.56 13.08
CA VAL A 67 1.12 -4.76 13.88
C VAL A 67 2.31 -4.12 13.16
N GLU A 68 3.22 -3.53 13.91
CA GLU A 68 4.48 -3.01 13.37
C GLU A 68 5.42 -4.16 12.97
N ILE A 69 6.05 -3.99 11.82
CA ILE A 69 7.01 -4.94 11.25
C ILE A 69 8.38 -4.30 11.22
N ASN A 70 9.44 -5.10 11.43
CA ASN A 70 10.83 -4.63 11.35
C ASN A 70 11.11 -3.38 12.20
N GLY A 71 10.52 -3.28 13.39
CA GLY A 71 10.66 -2.08 14.23
C GLY A 71 10.11 -0.81 13.59
N ASN A 72 9.08 -0.94 12.76
CA ASN A 72 8.43 0.13 11.99
C ASN A 72 9.35 0.78 10.94
N ILE A 73 10.35 0.04 10.44
CA ILE A 73 11.30 0.49 9.42
C ILE A 73 10.96 -0.19 8.09
N PRO A 74 10.66 0.56 7.02
CA PRO A 74 10.43 0.02 5.68
C PRO A 74 11.63 -0.76 5.14
N PHE A 75 11.37 -1.68 4.22
CA PHE A 75 12.40 -2.46 3.53
C PHE A 75 12.90 -1.79 2.25
N PHE A 76 12.62 -0.51 2.03
CA PHE A 76 13.12 0.20 0.85
C PHE A 76 14.64 0.23 0.81
N MET A 77 15.21 -0.10 -0.34
CA MET A 77 16.61 0.16 -0.62
C MET A 77 16.81 1.62 -1.01
N ALA A 78 18.00 2.16 -0.78
CA ALA A 78 18.28 3.56 -1.07
C ALA A 78 18.05 3.95 -2.55
N ASN A 79 18.23 3.02 -3.48
CA ASN A 79 17.99 3.22 -4.91
C ASN A 79 16.53 3.14 -5.34
N GLU A 80 15.62 2.70 -4.44
CA GLU A 80 14.18 2.72 -4.69
C GLU A 80 13.57 4.09 -4.33
N LEU A 81 14.21 4.83 -3.41
CA LEU A 81 13.71 6.13 -2.96
C LEU A 81 13.90 7.18 -4.04
N THR A 82 12.81 7.73 -4.55
CA THR A 82 12.84 8.75 -5.60
C THR A 82 11.77 9.82 -5.38
N ALA A 83 12.16 11.08 -5.61
CA ALA A 83 11.26 12.23 -5.62
C ALA A 83 10.66 12.48 -7.03
N VAL A 84 10.66 11.46 -7.88
CA VAL A 84 9.94 11.48 -9.17
C VAL A 84 8.68 10.67 -9.02
N SER A 85 7.52 11.31 -9.20
CA SER A 85 6.23 10.65 -9.09
C SER A 85 6.08 9.50 -10.08
N PHE A 86 5.65 8.35 -9.59
CA PHE A 86 5.26 7.20 -10.41
C PHE A 86 4.30 6.32 -9.60
N GLU A 87 3.57 5.47 -10.31
CA GLU A 87 2.82 4.36 -9.74
C GLU A 87 3.04 3.09 -10.58
N HIS A 88 3.04 1.95 -9.92
CA HIS A 88 3.17 0.66 -10.56
C HIS A 88 2.34 -0.38 -9.82
N TYR A 89 1.66 -1.23 -10.58
CA TYR A 89 0.83 -2.32 -10.10
C TYR A 89 1.27 -3.62 -10.77
N SER A 90 1.67 -4.59 -9.97
CA SER A 90 2.06 -5.90 -10.48
C SER A 90 0.92 -6.56 -11.26
N ASP A 91 1.26 -7.36 -12.25
CA ASP A 91 0.27 -8.17 -12.95
C ASP A 91 -0.41 -9.14 -11.98
N LEU A 92 -1.68 -9.48 -12.28
CA LEU A 92 -2.38 -10.50 -11.53
C LEU A 92 -1.68 -11.85 -11.72
N ASP A 93 -1.60 -12.63 -10.66
CA ASP A 93 -1.04 -13.98 -10.74
C ASP A 93 -1.99 -14.97 -11.43
N GLY A 94 -1.56 -16.24 -11.57
CA GLY A 94 -2.36 -17.30 -12.19
C GLY A 94 -3.69 -17.63 -11.51
N LEU A 95 -3.93 -17.10 -10.30
CA LEU A 95 -5.18 -17.19 -9.55
C LEU A 95 -6.02 -15.90 -9.61
N GLY A 96 -5.57 -14.90 -10.37
CA GLY A 96 -6.21 -13.60 -10.48
C GLY A 96 -6.03 -12.72 -9.23
N ARG A 97 -4.99 -12.96 -8.42
CA ARG A 97 -4.70 -12.20 -7.21
C ARG A 97 -3.76 -11.04 -7.52
N CYS A 98 -3.97 -9.91 -6.84
CA CYS A 98 -3.05 -8.78 -6.93
C CYS A 98 -1.68 -9.14 -6.35
N GLY A 99 -0.63 -8.61 -6.97
CA GLY A 99 0.70 -8.55 -6.42
C GLY A 99 0.96 -7.21 -5.70
N GLU A 100 2.24 -6.87 -5.57
CA GLU A 100 2.68 -5.61 -4.99
C GLU A 100 2.19 -4.41 -5.80
N ALA A 101 1.77 -3.36 -5.10
CA ALA A 101 1.54 -2.03 -5.65
C ALA A 101 2.52 -1.05 -5.01
N VAL A 102 3.20 -0.24 -5.81
CA VAL A 102 4.21 0.72 -5.34
C VAL A 102 4.06 2.05 -6.05
N ALA A 103 4.26 3.14 -5.32
CA ALA A 103 4.26 4.50 -5.86
C ALA A 103 5.26 5.39 -5.15
N SER A 104 5.80 6.37 -5.86
CA SER A 104 6.33 7.59 -5.25
C SER A 104 5.22 8.63 -5.31
N VAL A 105 4.50 8.78 -4.20
CA VAL A 105 3.31 9.63 -4.13
C VAL A 105 3.74 11.08 -4.04
N GLY A 106 3.58 11.83 -5.12
CA GLY A 106 3.70 13.27 -5.18
C GLY A 106 2.34 13.93 -5.30
N ARG A 107 2.28 15.23 -5.11
CA ARG A 107 1.03 16.01 -5.20
C ARG A 107 0.38 15.93 -6.59
N ASP A 108 1.17 15.74 -7.62
CA ASP A 108 0.77 15.62 -9.03
C ASP A 108 0.03 14.31 -9.37
N LEU A 109 0.20 13.25 -8.56
CA LEU A 109 -0.57 12.01 -8.68
C LEU A 109 -1.92 12.07 -7.95
N MET A 110 -2.07 12.97 -6.99
CA MET A 110 -3.29 13.05 -6.20
C MET A 110 -4.48 13.47 -7.07
N PRO A 111 -5.68 12.90 -6.85
CA PRO A 111 -6.83 13.18 -7.68
C PRO A 111 -7.29 14.64 -7.55
N ASP A 112 -7.67 15.21 -8.69
CA ASP A 112 -8.35 16.49 -8.81
C ASP A 112 -9.85 16.36 -9.13
N THR A 113 -10.33 15.12 -9.27
CA THR A 113 -11.71 14.76 -9.58
C THR A 113 -12.32 13.85 -8.52
N ASP A 114 -13.66 13.77 -8.51
CA ASP A 114 -14.36 12.86 -7.62
C ASP A 114 -14.16 11.40 -8.01
N ARG A 115 -14.13 10.54 -7.00
CA ARG A 115 -13.98 9.09 -7.16
C ARG A 115 -15.14 8.50 -7.96
N GLY A 116 -14.82 7.75 -9.01
CA GLY A 116 -15.78 7.00 -9.80
C GLY A 116 -16.25 5.69 -9.16
N SER A 117 -17.20 5.01 -9.82
CA SER A 117 -17.66 3.69 -9.39
C SER A 117 -16.62 2.61 -9.68
N ILE A 118 -16.41 1.72 -8.71
CA ILE A 118 -15.52 0.55 -8.82
C ILE A 118 -16.28 -0.77 -8.75
N GLY A 119 -17.62 -0.72 -8.83
CA GLY A 119 -18.50 -1.88 -8.63
C GLY A 119 -18.35 -3.00 -9.67
N SER A 120 -17.82 -2.70 -10.86
CA SER A 120 -17.57 -3.66 -11.94
C SER A 120 -16.41 -4.61 -11.64
N VAL A 121 -15.43 -4.19 -10.86
CA VAL A 121 -14.26 -5.02 -10.51
C VAL A 121 -14.67 -6.05 -9.46
N LYS A 122 -14.29 -7.30 -9.68
CA LYS A 122 -14.47 -8.40 -8.72
C LYS A 122 -13.10 -8.99 -8.44
N PRO A 123 -12.42 -8.57 -7.36
CA PRO A 123 -11.14 -9.14 -6.98
C PRO A 123 -11.23 -10.63 -6.69
N SER A 124 -10.09 -11.33 -6.63
CA SER A 124 -10.05 -12.75 -6.24
C SER A 124 -10.79 -12.99 -4.92
N GLY A 125 -11.53 -14.09 -4.81
CA GLY A 125 -12.33 -14.44 -3.63
C GLY A 125 -13.49 -13.47 -3.31
N TRP A 126 -13.97 -12.67 -4.29
CA TRP A 126 -15.07 -11.72 -4.07
C TRP A 126 -16.40 -12.41 -3.82
N VAL A 127 -16.96 -12.19 -2.64
CA VAL A 127 -18.32 -12.59 -2.25
C VAL A 127 -19.08 -11.38 -1.72
N THR A 128 -20.34 -11.22 -2.12
CA THR A 128 -21.21 -10.19 -1.55
C THR A 128 -21.97 -10.77 -0.37
N VAL A 129 -21.59 -10.39 0.83
CA VAL A 129 -22.20 -10.86 2.08
C VAL A 129 -22.40 -9.69 3.05
N LYS A 130 -23.46 -9.79 3.86
CA LYS A 130 -23.83 -8.76 4.83
C LYS A 130 -23.97 -9.33 6.22
N TYR A 131 -23.56 -8.55 7.23
CA TYR A 131 -23.79 -8.79 8.64
C TYR A 131 -24.29 -7.50 9.27
N ASP A 132 -25.38 -7.56 10.06
CA ASP A 132 -25.99 -6.34 10.62
C ASP A 132 -25.08 -5.61 11.62
N PHE A 133 -24.16 -6.32 12.24
CA PHE A 133 -23.17 -5.77 13.18
C PHE A 133 -21.91 -5.21 12.53
N VAL A 134 -21.74 -5.35 11.21
CA VAL A 134 -20.61 -4.75 10.47
C VAL A 134 -21.00 -3.34 10.05
N ASP A 135 -20.10 -2.38 10.23
CA ASP A 135 -20.29 -1.01 9.78
C ASP A 135 -20.58 -0.98 8.26
N GLY A 136 -21.67 -0.31 7.86
CA GLY A 136 -22.16 -0.33 6.48
C GLY A 136 -22.71 -1.67 6.02
N LYS A 137 -22.80 -2.67 6.93
CA LYS A 137 -23.34 -4.04 6.76
C LYS A 137 -22.56 -4.95 5.81
N TYR A 138 -21.86 -4.46 4.82
CA TYR A 138 -21.07 -5.27 3.88
C TYR A 138 -19.76 -5.71 4.51
N LEU A 139 -19.52 -7.04 4.56
CA LEU A 139 -18.29 -7.61 5.06
C LEU A 139 -17.09 -7.14 4.24
N TYR A 140 -17.21 -7.25 2.92
CA TYR A 140 -16.12 -6.94 2.01
C TYR A 140 -16.29 -5.60 1.30
N ASN A 141 -15.17 -4.91 1.19
CA ASN A 141 -14.94 -3.76 0.33
C ASN A 141 -14.00 -4.17 -0.80
N ARG A 142 -14.09 -3.49 -1.93
CA ARG A 142 -13.01 -3.47 -2.91
C ARG A 142 -11.95 -2.53 -2.36
N CYS A 143 -11.02 -3.10 -1.58
CA CYS A 143 -9.96 -2.32 -0.96
C CYS A 143 -8.90 -1.99 -2.01
N HIS A 144 -8.63 -0.71 -2.19
CA HIS A 144 -7.44 -0.30 -2.93
C HIS A 144 -6.19 -0.68 -2.14
N LEU A 145 -5.16 -1.17 -2.82
CA LEU A 145 -3.82 -1.30 -2.25
C LEU A 145 -3.21 0.09 -2.08
N ILE A 146 -3.20 0.90 -3.13
CA ILE A 146 -2.89 2.33 -3.05
C ILE A 146 -4.21 3.09 -3.15
N GLY A 147 -4.58 3.81 -2.09
CA GLY A 147 -5.85 4.50 -1.98
C GLY A 147 -6.06 5.55 -3.08
N TYR A 148 -7.31 5.69 -3.58
CA TYR A 148 -7.66 6.68 -4.59
C TYR A 148 -7.14 8.09 -4.27
N GLN A 149 -7.16 8.49 -3.00
CA GLN A 149 -6.69 9.80 -2.55
C GLN A 149 -5.19 10.05 -2.76
N LEU A 150 -4.41 8.99 -3.05
CA LEU A 150 -2.95 9.07 -3.21
C LEU A 150 -2.53 9.19 -4.66
N THR A 151 -3.19 8.45 -5.57
CA THR A 151 -2.78 8.37 -6.98
C THR A 151 -3.91 8.59 -7.97
N GLY A 152 -5.16 8.78 -7.52
CA GLY A 152 -6.30 8.93 -8.42
C GLY A 152 -6.70 7.66 -9.16
N GLU A 153 -5.99 6.54 -8.95
CA GLU A 153 -6.28 5.27 -9.62
C GLU A 153 -7.59 4.67 -9.10
N ASN A 154 -8.59 4.51 -9.98
CA ASN A 154 -9.95 4.19 -9.55
C ASN A 154 -10.32 2.71 -9.68
N ALA A 155 -10.60 2.23 -10.88
CA ALA A 155 -11.17 0.90 -11.14
C ALA A 155 -10.14 -0.09 -11.69
N ASN A 156 -8.91 0.01 -11.27
CA ASN A 156 -7.81 -0.87 -11.67
C ASN A 156 -7.91 -2.20 -10.92
N GLU A 157 -8.08 -3.31 -11.66
CA GLU A 157 -8.17 -4.65 -11.09
C GLU A 157 -6.88 -5.10 -10.38
N LYS A 158 -5.73 -4.54 -10.76
CA LYS A 158 -4.43 -4.82 -10.14
C LYS A 158 -4.22 -4.07 -8.82
N ASN A 159 -5.09 -3.11 -8.50
CA ASN A 159 -5.06 -2.29 -7.30
C ASN A 159 -6.20 -2.60 -6.32
N LEU A 160 -7.06 -3.58 -6.62
CA LEU A 160 -8.25 -3.87 -5.81
C LEU A 160 -8.21 -5.30 -5.28
N ILE A 161 -8.31 -5.45 -3.96
CA ILE A 161 -8.40 -6.75 -3.29
C ILE A 161 -9.76 -6.93 -2.58
N THR A 162 -10.13 -8.17 -2.31
CA THR A 162 -11.23 -8.50 -1.41
C THR A 162 -10.76 -8.26 0.03
N GLY A 163 -11.04 -7.09 0.56
CA GLY A 163 -10.69 -6.70 1.93
C GLY A 163 -11.91 -6.51 2.80
N THR A 164 -11.80 -6.84 4.07
CA THR A 164 -12.88 -6.61 5.03
C THR A 164 -13.11 -5.13 5.26
N ARG A 165 -14.30 -4.79 5.75
CA ARG A 165 -14.59 -3.43 6.21
C ARG A 165 -13.60 -2.98 7.29
N TYR A 166 -13.25 -3.90 8.21
CA TYR A 166 -12.29 -3.64 9.27
C TYR A 166 -10.88 -3.36 8.74
N LEU A 167 -10.37 -4.19 7.82
CA LEU A 167 -9.09 -3.92 7.15
C LEU A 167 -9.10 -2.54 6.50
N ASN A 168 -10.14 -2.26 5.70
CA ASN A 168 -10.20 -1.02 4.91
C ASN A 168 -10.21 0.23 5.78
N ILE A 169 -11.05 0.25 6.84
CA ILE A 169 -11.31 1.48 7.62
C ILE A 169 -10.42 1.59 8.87
N LYS A 170 -10.14 0.46 9.53
CA LYS A 170 -9.35 0.47 10.77
C LYS A 170 -7.89 0.12 10.54
N GLY A 171 -7.60 -0.69 9.53
CA GLY A 171 -6.24 -1.08 9.16
C GLY A 171 -5.58 -0.05 8.25
N MET A 172 -6.04 0.08 7.02
CA MET A 172 -5.34 0.81 5.95
C MET A 172 -5.57 2.32 5.98
N LEU A 173 -6.83 2.76 6.09
CA LEU A 173 -7.20 4.17 5.94
C LEU A 173 -6.42 5.15 6.83
N PRO A 174 -6.09 4.85 8.11
CA PRO A 174 -5.29 5.77 8.93
C PRO A 174 -3.91 6.06 8.34
N PHE A 175 -3.26 5.06 7.75
CA PHE A 175 -1.94 5.21 7.12
C PHE A 175 -2.04 5.92 5.77
N GLU A 176 -3.06 5.63 4.97
CA GLU A 176 -3.34 6.36 3.73
C GLU A 176 -3.58 7.85 3.99
N ASN A 177 -4.36 8.18 5.02
CA ASN A 177 -4.61 9.56 5.41
C ASN A 177 -3.33 10.27 5.85
N MET A 178 -2.47 9.59 6.64
CA MET A 178 -1.19 10.12 7.08
C MET A 178 -0.30 10.50 5.89
N VAL A 179 -0.21 9.63 4.88
CA VAL A 179 0.54 9.89 3.64
C VAL A 179 -0.08 11.04 2.86
N ALA A 180 -1.42 11.02 2.67
CA ALA A 180 -2.12 12.04 1.91
C ALA A 180 -1.96 13.44 2.52
N ASP A 181 -2.10 13.53 3.85
CA ASP A 181 -1.99 14.80 4.57
C ASP A 181 -0.55 15.34 4.49
N PHE A 182 0.44 14.47 4.70
CA PHE A 182 1.85 14.86 4.59
C PHE A 182 2.21 15.40 3.19
N VAL A 183 1.82 14.69 2.13
CA VAL A 183 2.08 15.14 0.75
C VAL A 183 1.38 16.48 0.46
N LYS A 184 0.15 16.67 0.94
CA LYS A 184 -0.60 17.93 0.78
C LYS A 184 0.04 19.10 1.53
N GLU A 185 0.54 18.85 2.73
CA GLU A 185 1.11 19.89 3.59
C GLU A 185 2.51 20.30 3.13
N THR A 186 3.36 19.34 2.81
CA THR A 186 4.78 19.58 2.51
C THR A 186 5.07 19.73 1.03
N GLY A 187 4.34 19.04 0.16
CA GLY A 187 4.67 18.86 -1.26
C GLY A 187 5.82 17.87 -1.48
N TYR A 188 6.29 17.19 -0.45
CA TYR A 188 7.31 16.14 -0.54
C TYR A 188 6.70 14.85 -1.05
N HIS A 189 7.55 13.99 -1.62
CA HIS A 189 7.16 12.66 -2.08
C HIS A 189 7.22 11.64 -0.95
N VAL A 190 6.34 10.67 -1.02
CA VAL A 190 6.36 9.50 -0.14
C VAL A 190 6.48 8.24 -0.98
N MET A 191 7.59 7.51 -0.84
CA MET A 191 7.65 6.13 -1.32
C MET A 191 6.65 5.31 -0.52
N TYR A 192 5.70 4.69 -1.22
CA TYR A 192 4.60 3.93 -0.63
C TYR A 192 4.44 2.60 -1.34
N ARG A 193 4.44 1.50 -0.58
CA ARG A 193 4.32 0.15 -1.10
C ARG A 193 3.33 -0.65 -0.29
N VAL A 194 2.45 -1.36 -0.97
CA VAL A 194 1.47 -2.25 -0.36
C VAL A 194 1.54 -3.63 -1.00
N THR A 195 1.82 -4.63 -0.18
CA THR A 195 1.96 -6.03 -0.63
C THR A 195 0.86 -6.87 0.01
N PRO A 196 -0.13 -7.34 -0.76
CA PRO A 196 -1.12 -8.28 -0.25
C PRO A 196 -0.47 -9.65 -0.02
N MET A 197 -0.71 -10.24 1.16
CA MET A 197 -0.06 -11.47 1.57
C MET A 197 -1.06 -12.62 1.57
N PHE A 198 -0.85 -13.58 0.68
CA PHE A 198 -1.70 -14.76 0.53
C PHE A 198 -1.01 -16.02 1.08
N GLU A 199 -1.79 -16.88 1.71
CA GLU A 199 -1.30 -18.20 2.13
C GLU A 199 -1.64 -19.24 1.06
N GLY A 200 -0.62 -19.90 0.50
CA GLY A 200 -0.80 -20.91 -0.53
C GLY A 200 -1.69 -20.44 -1.69
N ASN A 201 -2.74 -21.20 -1.98
CA ASN A 201 -3.69 -20.90 -3.07
C ASN A 201 -4.93 -20.13 -2.63
N ASN A 202 -4.91 -19.52 -1.44
CA ASN A 202 -6.02 -18.72 -0.96
C ASN A 202 -6.31 -17.56 -1.92
N LEU A 203 -7.61 -17.31 -2.19
CA LEU A 203 -8.06 -16.24 -3.07
C LEU A 203 -8.23 -14.89 -2.35
N VAL A 204 -8.29 -14.91 -1.02
CA VAL A 204 -8.36 -13.72 -0.18
C VAL A 204 -7.05 -13.58 0.57
N ALA A 205 -6.47 -12.38 0.56
CA ALA A 205 -5.24 -12.10 1.30
C ALA A 205 -5.48 -12.21 2.81
N SER A 206 -4.53 -12.77 3.55
CA SER A 206 -4.55 -12.81 5.01
C SER A 206 -4.42 -11.41 5.62
N GLY A 207 -3.82 -10.49 4.88
CA GLY A 207 -3.64 -9.08 5.21
C GLY A 207 -2.76 -8.40 4.18
N VAL A 208 -2.37 -7.17 4.46
CA VAL A 208 -1.47 -6.38 3.61
C VAL A 208 -0.29 -5.84 4.42
N LEU A 209 0.91 -5.94 3.86
CA LEU A 209 2.07 -5.21 4.36
C LEU A 209 2.05 -3.82 3.72
N MET A 210 2.07 -2.78 4.54
CA MET A 210 2.09 -1.39 4.10
C MET A 210 3.39 -0.74 4.57
N GLU A 211 4.10 -0.12 3.66
CA GLU A 211 5.38 0.53 3.91
C GLU A 211 5.36 1.94 3.33
N ALA A 212 5.89 2.89 4.08
CA ALA A 212 6.06 4.26 3.60
C ALA A 212 7.30 4.92 4.15
N GLN A 213 7.89 5.79 3.33
CA GLN A 213 8.98 6.67 3.73
C GLN A 213 8.94 7.96 2.91
N SER A 214 8.94 9.10 3.59
CA SER A 214 9.12 10.40 2.93
C SER A 214 10.53 10.51 2.35
N VAL A 215 10.65 11.09 1.16
CA VAL A 215 11.86 10.99 0.35
C VAL A 215 12.81 12.15 0.63
N GLU A 216 12.35 13.39 0.48
CA GLU A 216 13.20 14.58 0.51
C GLU A 216 13.80 14.86 1.90
N ASP A 217 13.11 14.42 2.96
CA ASP A 217 13.58 14.54 4.35
C ASP A 217 14.21 13.25 4.91
N GLY A 218 14.39 12.22 4.05
CA GLY A 218 15.00 10.96 4.46
C GLY A 218 14.17 10.13 5.46
N GLY A 219 12.85 10.33 5.50
CA GLY A 219 11.93 9.60 6.37
C GLY A 219 11.71 10.23 7.74
N GLU A 220 12.05 11.53 7.91
CA GLU A 220 11.78 12.24 9.17
C GLU A 220 10.28 12.51 9.36
N GLY A 221 9.56 12.86 8.29
CA GLY A 221 8.13 13.17 8.34
C GLY A 221 7.25 11.93 8.33
N ILE A 222 7.49 11.00 7.41
CA ILE A 222 6.75 9.74 7.28
C ILE A 222 7.71 8.57 7.23
N ARG A 223 7.51 7.62 8.15
CA ARG A 223 8.17 6.32 8.08
C ARG A 223 7.36 5.30 8.85
N PHE A 224 6.88 4.27 8.14
CA PHE A 224 6.23 3.12 8.78
C PHE A 224 6.38 1.83 7.97
N ASN A 225 6.26 0.71 8.66
CA ASN A 225 6.20 -0.63 8.12
C ASN A 225 5.24 -1.44 9.00
N VAL A 226 4.03 -1.68 8.50
CA VAL A 226 2.96 -2.29 9.26
C VAL A 226 2.26 -3.38 8.46
N TYR A 227 1.86 -4.45 9.14
CA TYR A 227 0.97 -5.45 8.58
C TYR A 227 -0.45 -5.23 9.08
N CYS A 228 -1.38 -4.96 8.16
CA CYS A 228 -2.81 -4.80 8.45
C CYS A 228 -3.55 -6.10 8.22
N TYR A 229 -4.27 -6.59 9.23
CA TYR A 229 -4.96 -7.88 9.19
C TYR A 229 -6.27 -7.80 8.38
N ASN A 230 -6.47 -8.75 7.46
CA ASN A 230 -7.73 -8.88 6.73
C ASN A 230 -8.73 -9.74 7.50
N VAL A 231 -9.17 -9.24 8.62
CA VAL A 231 -10.13 -9.86 9.53
C VAL A 231 -11.37 -8.98 9.68
N GLN A 232 -12.45 -9.53 10.22
CA GLN A 232 -13.61 -8.78 10.68
C GLN A 232 -14.00 -9.33 12.03
N PRO A 233 -13.92 -8.56 13.14
CA PRO A 233 -14.38 -9.00 14.45
C PRO A 233 -15.82 -9.55 14.38
N GLY A 234 -16.05 -10.73 14.97
CA GLY A 234 -17.33 -11.40 14.94
C GLY A 234 -17.65 -12.17 13.66
N VAL A 235 -16.72 -12.28 12.72
CA VAL A 235 -16.87 -13.06 11.48
C VAL A 235 -15.69 -14.00 11.30
N GLU A 236 -15.98 -15.26 11.00
CA GLU A 236 -15.01 -16.23 10.51
C GLU A 236 -14.98 -16.20 8.99
N ILE A 237 -13.79 -16.05 8.43
CA ILE A 237 -13.55 -15.92 7.00
C ILE A 237 -12.82 -17.16 6.48
N SER A 238 -13.29 -17.73 5.40
CA SER A 238 -12.53 -18.67 4.57
C SER A 238 -11.68 -17.89 3.57
N TYR A 239 -10.38 -17.82 3.80
CA TYR A 239 -9.47 -17.15 2.88
C TYR A 239 -9.31 -17.91 1.56
N ALA A 240 -9.67 -19.19 1.53
CA ALA A 240 -9.61 -20.01 0.32
C ALA A 240 -10.51 -19.46 -0.80
N ASP A 241 -11.71 -18.97 -0.45
CA ASP A 241 -12.74 -18.60 -1.41
C ASP A 241 -13.55 -17.33 -1.07
N GLY A 242 -13.32 -16.73 0.09
CA GLY A 242 -14.04 -15.54 0.58
C GLY A 242 -15.39 -15.87 1.23
N SER A 243 -15.78 -17.12 1.35
CA SER A 243 -16.98 -17.48 2.12
C SER A 243 -16.79 -17.14 3.61
N SER A 244 -17.87 -16.91 4.31
CA SER A 244 -17.81 -16.47 5.72
C SER A 244 -19.04 -16.87 6.50
N ARG A 245 -18.90 -16.91 7.82
CA ARG A 245 -20.02 -17.09 8.76
C ARG A 245 -19.83 -16.19 9.97
N ALA A 246 -20.92 -15.86 10.65
CA ALA A 246 -20.81 -15.21 11.95
C ALA A 246 -20.07 -16.16 12.91
N ALA A 247 -19.17 -15.62 13.72
CA ALA A 247 -18.52 -16.39 14.77
C ALA A 247 -19.55 -16.77 15.85
N ASP A 248 -19.50 -18.01 16.33
CA ASP A 248 -20.44 -18.52 17.33
C ASP A 248 -20.34 -17.80 18.69
N SER A 249 -19.22 -17.07 18.91
CA SER A 249 -19.00 -16.13 20.01
C SER A 249 -18.20 -14.94 19.50
N LEU A 250 -18.64 -13.72 19.79
CA LEU A 250 -17.81 -12.54 19.58
C LEU A 250 -16.50 -12.71 20.36
N PRO A 251 -15.31 -12.43 19.79
CA PRO A 251 -14.09 -12.36 20.55
C PRO A 251 -14.27 -11.27 21.62
N GLY A 252 -14.47 -11.65 22.87
CA GLY A 252 -14.72 -10.72 23.98
C GLY A 252 -15.65 -11.23 25.08
N THR A 253 -16.37 -12.37 24.91
CA THR A 253 -17.15 -12.99 25.99
C THR A 253 -16.57 -14.31 26.52
N GLY A 254 -15.40 -14.72 26.04
CA GLY A 254 -14.66 -15.87 26.55
C GLY A 254 -13.64 -15.42 27.58
N THR A 255 -13.82 -15.82 28.82
CA THR A 255 -12.86 -15.67 29.92
C THR A 255 -11.49 -16.17 29.49
N ALA A 256 -10.55 -15.26 29.18
CA ALA A 256 -9.14 -15.58 29.02
C ALA A 256 -8.57 -15.88 30.40
N PRO A 257 -7.82 -16.98 30.60
CA PRO A 257 -7.03 -17.14 31.83
C PRO A 257 -5.76 -16.27 31.73
N GLY A 258 -5.74 -15.19 32.47
CA GLY A 258 -4.54 -14.60 33.06
C GLY A 258 -3.62 -13.79 32.15
N ALA A 259 -3.86 -12.50 32.12
CA ALA A 259 -2.95 -11.40 32.42
C ALA A 259 -3.66 -10.07 32.10
N ALA A 260 -4.63 -9.70 32.92
CA ALA A 260 -5.11 -8.32 32.95
C ALA A 260 -4.35 -7.61 34.06
N THR A 261 -3.48 -6.69 33.71
CA THR A 261 -3.22 -5.58 34.62
C THR A 261 -4.48 -4.71 34.57
N ASP A 262 -5.17 -4.62 35.71
CA ASP A 262 -6.36 -3.80 35.94
C ASP A 262 -6.12 -2.35 35.51
N ALA A 263 -6.45 -2.00 34.28
CA ALA A 263 -6.77 -0.61 33.97
C ALA A 263 -8.22 -0.40 34.46
N ALA A 264 -8.38 0.25 35.60
CA ALA A 264 -9.66 0.60 36.16
C ALA A 264 -10.53 1.29 35.09
N ALA A 265 -11.76 0.84 34.92
CA ALA A 265 -12.71 1.48 34.02
C ALA A 265 -12.88 2.95 34.41
N VAL A 266 -12.59 3.85 33.50
CA VAL A 266 -12.67 5.30 33.68
C VAL A 266 -13.89 5.84 32.97
N THR A 267 -14.54 6.83 33.55
CA THR A 267 -15.66 7.51 32.90
C THR A 267 -15.15 8.64 32.01
N TYR A 268 -15.62 8.65 30.78
CA TYR A 268 -15.35 9.70 29.78
C TYR A 268 -16.67 10.32 29.29
N ILE A 269 -16.60 11.54 28.79
CA ILE A 269 -17.69 12.21 28.08
C ILE A 269 -17.33 12.25 26.60
N LEU A 270 -18.17 11.65 25.78
CA LEU A 270 -18.01 11.64 24.32
C LEU A 270 -18.72 12.84 23.73
N ASN A 271 -18.08 13.51 22.79
CA ASN A 271 -18.71 14.49 21.90
C ASN A 271 -19.08 13.76 20.60
N THR A 272 -20.33 13.36 20.48
CA THR A 272 -20.85 12.58 19.34
C THR A 272 -20.81 13.35 18.02
N ALA A 273 -20.76 14.70 18.08
CA ALA A 273 -20.67 15.54 16.88
C ALA A 273 -19.25 15.62 16.29
N THR A 274 -18.21 15.50 17.14
CA THR A 274 -16.82 15.66 16.71
C THR A 274 -15.98 14.39 16.86
N GLY A 275 -16.55 13.31 17.39
CA GLY A 275 -15.83 12.07 17.66
C GLY A 275 -14.73 12.21 18.73
N LYS A 276 -14.79 13.23 19.59
CA LYS A 276 -13.78 13.43 20.65
C LYS A 276 -14.28 12.96 22.01
N PHE A 277 -13.36 12.38 22.79
CA PHE A 277 -13.66 12.03 24.18
C PHE A 277 -12.88 12.92 25.16
N HIS A 278 -13.48 13.14 26.33
CA HIS A 278 -13.02 14.07 27.33
C HIS A 278 -13.07 13.45 28.72
N ARG A 279 -12.26 13.95 29.64
CA ARG A 279 -12.50 13.73 31.06
C ARG A 279 -13.77 14.48 31.50
N PRO A 280 -14.53 13.97 32.49
CA PRO A 280 -15.78 14.61 32.94
C PRO A 280 -15.60 16.06 33.40
N ASP A 281 -14.42 16.40 33.95
CA ASP A 281 -14.06 17.74 34.46
C ASP A 281 -13.53 18.70 33.38
N CYS A 282 -13.52 18.28 32.11
CA CYS A 282 -12.97 19.10 31.03
C CYS A 282 -13.81 20.34 30.76
N SER A 283 -13.16 21.51 30.68
CA SER A 283 -13.84 22.78 30.36
C SER A 283 -14.56 22.77 28.99
N ALA A 284 -14.13 21.94 28.05
CA ALA A 284 -14.80 21.77 26.77
C ALA A 284 -16.16 21.07 26.94
N VAL A 285 -16.32 20.15 27.90
CA VAL A 285 -17.58 19.45 28.18
C VAL A 285 -18.66 20.41 28.66
N GLN A 286 -18.28 21.43 29.43
CA GLN A 286 -19.23 22.45 29.95
C GLN A 286 -19.89 23.28 28.83
N LYS A 287 -19.23 23.34 27.65
CA LYS A 287 -19.70 24.07 26.47
C LYS A 287 -20.47 23.21 25.47
N LEU A 288 -20.54 21.90 25.71
CA LEU A 288 -21.29 20.99 24.83
C LEU A 288 -22.78 21.02 25.22
N SER A 289 -23.63 21.01 24.22
CA SER A 289 -25.07 20.78 24.42
C SER A 289 -25.35 19.32 24.80
N ASP A 290 -26.36 19.06 25.58
CA ASP A 290 -26.64 17.72 26.14
C ASP A 290 -26.97 16.68 25.07
N ASP A 291 -27.55 17.08 23.94
CA ASP A 291 -27.82 16.25 22.78
C ASP A 291 -26.55 15.71 22.08
N LYS A 292 -25.39 16.28 22.38
CA LYS A 292 -24.09 15.89 21.82
C LYS A 292 -23.18 15.22 22.83
N LYS A 293 -23.66 15.00 24.05
CA LYS A 293 -22.93 14.35 25.14
C LYS A 293 -23.39 12.92 25.32
N GLU A 294 -22.45 12.01 25.35
CA GLU A 294 -22.68 10.63 25.79
C GLU A 294 -21.67 10.25 26.88
N THR A 295 -22.14 9.57 27.91
CA THR A 295 -21.26 9.10 28.99
C THR A 295 -20.81 7.68 28.67
N TYR A 296 -19.51 7.48 28.64
CA TYR A 296 -18.89 6.19 28.41
C TYR A 296 -18.07 5.78 29.62
N THR A 297 -18.19 4.52 30.06
CA THR A 297 -17.36 3.94 31.12
C THR A 297 -16.61 2.74 30.57
N GLY A 298 -15.30 2.82 30.52
CA GLY A 298 -14.44 1.81 29.92
C GLY A 298 -12.98 2.22 29.89
N THR A 299 -12.20 1.60 29.02
CA THR A 299 -10.79 1.93 28.85
C THR A 299 -10.60 3.00 27.76
N ARG A 300 -9.52 3.76 27.89
CA ARG A 300 -9.08 4.72 26.86
C ARG A 300 -8.80 4.02 25.52
N GLU A 301 -8.18 2.84 25.57
CA GLU A 301 -7.91 2.01 24.40
C GLU A 301 -9.17 1.65 23.62
N SER A 302 -10.24 1.32 24.33
CA SER A 302 -11.53 1.00 23.70
C SER A 302 -12.06 2.18 22.90
N LEU A 303 -12.01 3.39 23.45
CA LEU A 303 -12.45 4.61 22.75
C LEU A 303 -11.60 4.93 21.53
N LEU A 304 -10.28 4.75 21.61
CA LEU A 304 -9.39 4.89 20.45
C LEU A 304 -9.70 3.83 19.38
N THR A 305 -10.00 2.60 19.80
CA THR A 305 -10.40 1.51 18.91
C THR A 305 -11.73 1.80 18.24
N ASP A 306 -12.66 2.44 18.95
CA ASP A 306 -13.98 2.86 18.44
C ASP A 306 -13.92 4.13 17.55
N GLY A 307 -12.71 4.65 17.33
CA GLY A 307 -12.48 5.79 16.45
C GLY A 307 -12.71 7.15 17.08
N TYR A 308 -12.81 7.22 18.41
CA TYR A 308 -12.82 8.49 19.11
C TYR A 308 -11.41 9.04 19.31
N GLU A 309 -11.26 10.36 19.19
CA GLU A 309 -9.99 11.05 19.43
C GLU A 309 -9.94 11.67 20.83
N PRO A 310 -8.76 11.66 21.49
CA PRO A 310 -8.60 12.33 22.76
C PRO A 310 -8.69 13.86 22.59
N CYS A 311 -9.40 14.51 23.50
CA CYS A 311 -9.47 15.97 23.54
C CYS A 311 -8.10 16.61 23.76
N GLY A 312 -7.69 17.54 22.91
CA GLY A 312 -6.42 18.25 23.00
C GLY A 312 -6.26 19.12 24.26
N ILE A 313 -7.39 19.48 24.93
CA ILE A 313 -7.38 20.32 26.14
C ILE A 313 -7.10 19.46 27.38
N CYS A 314 -7.93 18.45 27.64
CA CYS A 314 -7.80 17.65 28.86
C CYS A 314 -6.90 16.41 28.69
N LYS A 315 -6.56 16.02 27.47
CA LYS A 315 -5.69 14.86 27.13
C LYS A 315 -6.05 13.62 27.99
N PRO A 316 -7.28 13.12 27.86
CA PRO A 316 -7.83 12.04 28.67
C PRO A 316 -7.14 10.70 28.44
#